data_4617bee81fabc1cd8d23ee3e4c329d42
#
_entry.id   4617bee81fabc1cd8d23ee3e4c329d42
#
_cell.length_a   1.000
_cell.length_b   1.000
_cell.length_c   1.000
_cell.angle_alpha   90.00
_cell.angle_beta   90.00
_cell.angle_gamma   90.00
#
_symmetry.space_group_name_H-M   'P 1'
#
loop_
_entity.id
_entity.type
_entity.pdbx_description
1 polymer ?
#
loop_
_entity_poly.entity_id
_entity_poly.type
_entity_poly.pdbx_seq_one_letter_code
_entity_poly.pdbx_strand_id
1 'polypeptide(L)'
;MVATTHPQMSAENVAHPSGVAIIAAIKTAGIHEIVALPDIVTSDGLLWPISRDPWFRLTRICKEDEGVSICGAMSYNDTRALLMMQQTGLMDSLNAIRAVGVDYQLPVVMMVGLQGKEPHLHPDRSAAYGVRIVRPVLDAMELSHSLIEEPGDETHIPEAVNAAYAASRPHVFLIGRAPETL
;
A
#
# COMPACT_ATOMS: atom_id res chain seq x y z
N MET A 1 -24.92 -24.16 34.31
CA MET A 1 -24.30 -23.07 33.56
C MET A 1 -22.82 -23.14 33.78
N VAL A 2 -22.06 -23.63 32.81
CA VAL A 2 -20.61 -23.69 32.86
C VAL A 2 -20.11 -22.47 32.10
N ALA A 3 -19.49 -21.53 32.81
CA ALA A 3 -18.88 -20.36 32.20
C ALA A 3 -17.60 -20.82 31.49
N THR A 4 -17.63 -20.83 30.17
CA THR A 4 -16.47 -21.01 29.32
C THR A 4 -15.68 -19.71 29.36
N THR A 5 -14.67 -19.64 30.21
CA THR A 5 -13.64 -18.60 30.16
C THR A 5 -12.80 -18.85 28.90
N HIS A 6 -13.02 -18.02 27.86
CA HIS A 6 -12.05 -17.91 26.79
C HIS A 6 -10.76 -17.33 27.38
N PRO A 7 -9.58 -17.95 27.13
CA PRO A 7 -8.33 -17.31 27.50
C PRO A 7 -8.19 -16.03 26.70
N GLN A 8 -8.11 -14.89 27.41
CA GLN A 8 -7.60 -13.66 26.82
C GLN A 8 -6.16 -13.93 26.40
N MET A 9 -5.94 -14.13 25.11
CA MET A 9 -4.59 -14.08 24.54
C MET A 9 -4.06 -12.69 24.86
N SER A 10 -2.99 -12.64 25.64
CA SER A 10 -2.20 -11.43 25.86
C SER A 10 -1.91 -10.81 24.49
N ALA A 11 -2.12 -9.51 24.35
CA ALA A 11 -1.67 -8.77 23.21
C ALA A 11 -0.15 -8.98 23.12
N GLU A 12 0.28 -9.93 22.29
CA GLU A 12 1.69 -10.10 21.96
C GLU A 12 2.16 -8.76 21.41
N ASN A 13 3.32 -8.33 21.86
CA ASN A 13 3.96 -7.09 21.43
C ASN A 13 4.44 -7.29 19.97
N VAL A 14 3.52 -7.10 19.05
CA VAL A 14 3.77 -7.31 17.62
C VAL A 14 4.52 -6.08 17.11
N ALA A 15 5.70 -6.27 16.52
CA ALA A 15 6.48 -5.20 15.93
C ALA A 15 5.72 -4.57 14.75
N HIS A 16 5.81 -3.24 14.63
CA HIS A 16 5.21 -2.48 13.56
C HIS A 16 6.30 -1.93 12.64
N PRO A 17 6.06 -1.75 11.35
CA PRO A 17 7.03 -1.13 10.45
C PRO A 17 7.21 0.34 10.80
N SER A 18 8.41 0.87 10.60
CA SER A 18 8.72 2.29 10.85
C SER A 18 8.22 3.16 9.69
N GLY A 19 7.35 4.11 9.99
CA GLY A 19 6.89 5.11 9.01
C GLY A 19 8.04 5.94 8.44
N VAL A 20 9.00 6.30 9.29
CA VAL A 20 10.22 7.03 8.86
C VAL A 20 11.06 6.21 7.90
N ALA A 21 11.26 4.94 8.18
CA ALA A 21 12.04 4.06 7.30
C ALA A 21 11.33 3.83 5.95
N ILE A 22 10.01 3.65 5.96
CA ILE A 22 9.21 3.56 4.73
C ILE A 22 9.32 4.85 3.91
N ILE A 23 9.19 6.03 4.53
CA ILE A 23 9.33 7.32 3.85
C ILE A 23 10.74 7.49 3.27
N ALA A 24 11.78 7.09 4.00
CA ALA A 24 13.16 7.11 3.50
C ALA A 24 13.34 6.18 2.29
N ALA A 25 12.72 4.99 2.31
CA ALA A 25 12.75 4.05 1.19
C ALA A 25 12.00 4.60 -0.05
N ILE A 26 10.85 5.27 0.14
CA ILE A 26 10.12 5.96 -0.93
C ILE A 26 10.99 7.05 -1.58
N LYS A 27 11.71 7.85 -0.77
CA LYS A 27 12.67 8.85 -1.27
C LYS A 27 13.81 8.19 -2.04
N THR A 28 14.38 7.11 -1.53
CA THR A 28 15.45 6.34 -2.18
C THR A 28 14.99 5.77 -3.52
N ALA A 29 13.71 5.41 -3.65
CA ALA A 29 13.12 4.99 -4.91
C ALA A 29 12.93 6.14 -5.94
N GLY A 30 13.24 7.39 -5.56
CA GLY A 30 13.12 8.57 -6.43
C GLY A 30 11.66 9.01 -6.64
N ILE A 31 10.78 8.70 -5.71
CA ILE A 31 9.36 9.12 -5.78
C ILE A 31 9.23 10.48 -5.11
N HIS A 32 8.73 11.46 -5.87
CA HIS A 32 8.41 12.81 -5.38
C HIS A 32 6.90 13.07 -5.41
N GLU A 33 6.18 12.42 -6.31
CA GLU A 33 4.75 12.61 -6.49
C GLU A 33 3.98 11.59 -5.66
N ILE A 34 3.12 12.09 -4.78
CA ILE A 34 2.20 11.29 -3.98
C ILE A 34 0.77 11.64 -4.40
N VAL A 35 0.03 10.64 -4.82
CA VAL A 35 -1.40 10.75 -5.10
C VAL A 35 -2.11 9.97 -4.00
N ALA A 36 -3.04 10.59 -3.28
CA ALA A 36 -3.59 9.92 -2.11
C ALA A 36 -5.07 10.20 -1.84
N LEU A 37 -5.74 9.15 -1.39
CA LEU A 37 -6.95 9.21 -0.60
C LEU A 37 -6.60 8.75 0.82
N PRO A 38 -6.87 9.56 1.89
CA PRO A 38 -6.52 9.17 3.25
C PRO A 38 -7.19 7.87 3.69
N ASP A 39 -6.43 6.98 4.32
CA ASP A 39 -6.93 5.77 4.95
C ASP A 39 -6.45 5.67 6.41
N ILE A 40 -7.13 4.86 7.22
CA ILE A 40 -6.87 4.77 8.66
C ILE A 40 -5.57 4.03 8.99
N VAL A 41 -5.03 3.21 8.07
CA VAL A 41 -3.82 2.40 8.31
C VAL A 41 -2.56 3.21 8.05
N THR A 42 -2.54 3.98 6.97
CA THR A 42 -1.33 4.68 6.51
C THR A 42 -1.28 6.16 6.87
N SER A 43 -2.41 6.77 7.25
CA SER A 43 -2.47 8.22 7.46
C SER A 43 -1.49 8.73 8.51
N ASP A 44 -1.49 8.15 9.71
CA ASP A 44 -0.68 8.69 10.82
C ASP A 44 0.82 8.47 10.61
N GLY A 45 1.21 7.26 10.22
CA GLY A 45 2.61 6.89 10.03
C GLY A 45 3.24 7.35 8.72
N LEU A 46 2.44 7.62 7.68
CA LEU A 46 2.94 7.94 6.35
C LEU A 46 2.36 9.24 5.78
N LEU A 47 1.03 9.31 5.57
CA LEU A 47 0.45 10.40 4.78
C LEU A 47 0.63 11.78 5.44
N TRP A 48 0.44 11.88 6.76
CA TRP A 48 0.62 13.14 7.47
C TRP A 48 2.08 13.58 7.54
N PRO A 49 3.07 12.73 7.85
CA PRO A 49 4.48 13.06 7.68
C PRO A 49 4.83 13.50 6.24
N ILE A 50 4.41 12.74 5.23
CA ILE A 50 4.62 13.04 3.81
C ILE A 50 4.05 14.42 3.45
N SER A 51 2.84 14.75 3.93
CA SER A 51 2.18 16.03 3.62
C SER A 51 2.91 17.28 4.13
N ARG A 52 3.85 17.10 5.07
CA ARG A 52 4.65 18.18 5.69
C ARG A 52 6.09 18.18 5.21
N ASP A 53 6.49 17.18 4.46
CA ASP A 53 7.84 17.02 3.97
C ASP A 53 7.98 17.71 2.60
N PRO A 54 8.84 18.74 2.46
CA PRO A 54 8.98 19.50 1.20
C PRO A 54 9.58 18.69 0.05
N TRP A 55 10.07 17.48 0.31
CA TRP A 55 10.50 16.54 -0.73
C TRP A 55 9.34 16.11 -1.63
N PHE A 56 8.12 15.99 -1.06
CA PHE A 56 6.97 15.44 -1.74
C PHE A 56 6.03 16.51 -2.26
N ARG A 57 5.41 16.23 -3.40
CA ARG A 57 4.22 16.93 -3.91
C ARG A 57 3.02 16.02 -3.72
N LEU A 58 2.06 16.44 -2.89
CA LEU A 58 0.87 15.68 -2.56
C LEU A 58 -0.34 16.16 -3.38
N THR A 59 -0.87 15.27 -4.20
CA THR A 59 -2.15 15.44 -4.90
C THR A 59 -3.22 14.65 -4.15
N ARG A 60 -4.22 15.34 -3.63
CA ARG A 60 -5.40 14.72 -3.01
C ARG A 60 -6.45 14.43 -4.07
N ILE A 61 -7.05 13.25 -4.00
CA ILE A 61 -8.07 12.79 -4.92
C ILE A 61 -9.37 12.50 -4.17
N CYS A 62 -10.49 12.38 -4.91
CA CYS A 62 -11.79 12.08 -4.36
C CYS A 62 -12.19 10.61 -4.59
N LYS A 63 -11.52 9.93 -5.51
CA LYS A 63 -11.76 8.52 -5.83
C LYS A 63 -10.46 7.83 -6.26
N GLU A 64 -10.30 6.57 -5.85
CA GLU A 64 -9.03 5.84 -6.01
C GLU A 64 -8.71 5.51 -7.48
N ASP A 65 -9.70 5.23 -8.31
CA ASP A 65 -9.52 4.99 -9.74
C ASP A 65 -9.03 6.25 -10.52
N GLU A 66 -9.37 7.47 -10.04
CA GLU A 66 -8.72 8.71 -10.53
C GLU A 66 -7.22 8.67 -10.28
N GLY A 67 -6.80 8.21 -9.08
CA GLY A 67 -5.40 8.10 -8.72
C GLY A 67 -4.63 7.14 -9.62
N VAL A 68 -5.22 6.02 -10.01
CA VAL A 68 -4.64 5.09 -10.98
C VAL A 68 -4.36 5.80 -12.31
N SER A 69 -5.33 6.55 -12.81
CA SER A 69 -5.21 7.29 -14.07
C SER A 69 -4.18 8.42 -14.00
N ILE A 70 -4.13 9.16 -12.88
CA ILE A 70 -3.15 10.23 -12.65
C ILE A 70 -1.74 9.64 -12.58
N CYS A 71 -1.51 8.58 -11.79
CA CYS A 71 -0.19 7.93 -11.69
C CYS A 71 0.23 7.32 -13.03
N GLY A 72 -0.69 6.74 -13.78
CA GLY A 72 -0.43 6.25 -15.13
C GLY A 72 0.02 7.36 -16.09
N ALA A 73 -0.66 8.51 -16.06
CA ALA A 73 -0.27 9.69 -16.86
C ALA A 73 1.10 10.25 -16.44
N MET A 74 1.40 10.25 -15.13
CA MET A 74 2.71 10.66 -14.62
C MET A 74 3.80 9.70 -15.11
N SER A 75 3.59 8.39 -15.02
CA SER A 75 4.56 7.40 -15.48
C SER A 75 4.78 7.45 -16.99
N TYR A 76 3.76 7.78 -17.78
CA TYR A 76 3.90 8.01 -19.22
C TYR A 76 4.84 9.19 -19.55
N ASN A 77 4.99 10.14 -18.63
CA ASN A 77 5.92 11.27 -18.72
C ASN A 77 7.20 11.04 -17.89
N ASP A 78 7.61 9.80 -17.67
CA ASP A 78 8.82 9.42 -16.92
C ASP A 78 8.85 9.97 -15.47
N THR A 79 7.69 10.26 -14.90
CA THR A 79 7.56 10.76 -13.53
C THR A 79 7.14 9.64 -12.60
N ARG A 80 7.96 9.36 -11.58
CA ARG A 80 7.65 8.35 -10.56
C ARG A 80 6.64 8.88 -9.57
N ALA A 81 5.54 8.15 -9.41
CA ALA A 81 4.47 8.48 -8.48
C ALA A 81 4.10 7.27 -7.61
N LEU A 82 3.58 7.56 -6.41
CA LEU A 82 3.02 6.57 -5.51
C LEU A 82 1.55 6.92 -5.22
N LEU A 83 0.67 5.97 -5.49
CA LEU A 83 -0.74 6.06 -5.13
C LEU A 83 -0.97 5.43 -3.75
N MET A 84 -1.46 6.21 -2.80
CA MET A 84 -1.79 5.73 -1.45
C MET A 84 -3.30 5.63 -1.28
N MET A 85 -3.77 4.47 -0.81
CA MET A 85 -5.21 4.18 -0.63
C MET A 85 -5.43 3.04 0.34
N GLN A 86 -6.70 2.81 0.69
CA GLN A 86 -7.15 1.64 1.44
C GLN A 86 -7.46 0.45 0.50
N GLN A 87 -7.45 -0.78 1.02
CA GLN A 87 -7.78 -1.97 0.22
C GLN A 87 -9.18 -1.93 -0.41
N THR A 88 -10.13 -1.22 0.18
CA THR A 88 -11.47 -1.04 -0.43
C THR A 88 -11.40 -0.22 -1.71
N GLY A 89 -10.58 0.83 -1.71
CA GLY A 89 -10.32 1.63 -2.90
C GLY A 89 -9.52 0.88 -3.97
N LEU A 90 -8.57 0.04 -3.56
CA LEU A 90 -7.89 -0.87 -4.49
C LEU A 90 -8.89 -1.77 -5.20
N MET A 91 -9.83 -2.39 -4.45
CA MET A 91 -10.84 -3.28 -5.02
C MET A 91 -11.83 -2.53 -5.94
N ASP A 92 -12.19 -1.30 -5.61
CA ASP A 92 -13.03 -0.45 -6.48
C ASP A 92 -12.29 0.00 -7.75
N SER A 93 -10.97 0.02 -7.73
CA SER A 93 -10.11 0.47 -8.84
C SER A 93 -9.62 -0.64 -9.77
N LEU A 94 -9.98 -1.91 -9.55
CA LEU A 94 -9.43 -3.04 -10.32
C LEU A 94 -9.53 -2.88 -11.82
N ASN A 95 -10.66 -2.35 -12.34
CA ASN A 95 -10.83 -2.14 -13.76
C ASN A 95 -9.91 -1.02 -14.30
N ALA A 96 -9.69 0.04 -13.55
CA ALA A 96 -8.75 1.10 -13.91
C ALA A 96 -7.30 0.56 -13.92
N ILE A 97 -6.93 -0.23 -12.90
CA ILE A 97 -5.62 -0.87 -12.82
C ILE A 97 -5.40 -1.82 -14.00
N ARG A 98 -6.41 -2.63 -14.36
CA ARG A 98 -6.35 -3.48 -15.54
C ARG A 98 -6.11 -2.66 -16.81
N ALA A 99 -6.92 -1.62 -17.03
CA ALA A 99 -6.82 -0.81 -18.24
C ALA A 99 -5.47 -0.06 -18.30
N VAL A 100 -5.17 0.77 -17.29
CA VAL A 100 -3.98 1.64 -17.28
C VAL A 100 -2.70 0.86 -17.06
N GLY A 101 -2.68 -0.01 -16.06
CA GLY A 101 -1.46 -0.71 -15.65
C GLY A 101 -1.16 -1.95 -16.47
N VAL A 102 -2.17 -2.75 -16.81
CA VAL A 102 -1.97 -4.03 -17.49
C VAL A 102 -2.06 -3.88 -19.01
N ASP A 103 -3.18 -3.34 -19.52
CA ASP A 103 -3.40 -3.25 -20.97
C ASP A 103 -2.49 -2.21 -21.63
N TYR A 104 -2.38 -1.02 -21.03
CA TYR A 104 -1.49 0.05 -21.51
C TYR A 104 -0.04 -0.08 -21.01
N GLN A 105 0.25 -1.04 -20.14
CA GLN A 105 1.60 -1.33 -19.63
C GLN A 105 2.27 -0.11 -18.98
N LEU A 106 1.53 0.60 -18.14
CA LEU A 106 2.07 1.73 -17.39
C LEU A 106 2.40 1.31 -15.95
N PRO A 107 3.60 1.63 -15.43
CA PRO A 107 3.99 1.31 -14.06
C PRO A 107 3.24 2.21 -13.08
N VAL A 108 2.18 1.69 -12.49
CA VAL A 108 1.45 2.33 -11.38
C VAL A 108 1.87 1.67 -10.09
N VAL A 109 2.62 2.39 -9.26
CA VAL A 109 3.05 1.92 -7.93
C VAL A 109 2.01 2.36 -6.90
N MET A 110 1.54 1.39 -6.11
CA MET A 110 0.48 1.59 -5.13
C MET A 110 0.93 1.18 -3.73
N MET A 111 0.49 1.90 -2.70
CA MET A 111 0.67 1.55 -1.29
C MET A 111 -0.70 1.49 -0.63
N VAL A 112 -1.08 0.32 -0.15
CA VAL A 112 -2.46 -0.04 0.18
C VAL A 112 -2.56 -0.48 1.63
N GLY A 113 -3.25 0.28 2.46
CA GLY A 113 -3.52 -0.06 3.86
C GLY A 113 -4.56 -1.16 3.98
N LEU A 114 -4.24 -2.24 4.71
CA LEU A 114 -5.15 -3.37 4.95
C LEU A 114 -6.00 -3.13 6.21
N GLN A 115 -7.02 -2.29 6.10
CA GLN A 115 -7.90 -1.98 7.23
C GLN A 115 -8.66 -3.21 7.73
N GLY A 116 -8.62 -3.41 9.05
CA GLY A 116 -9.30 -4.52 9.71
C GLY A 116 -8.51 -5.83 9.75
N LYS A 117 -7.27 -5.84 9.23
CA LYS A 117 -6.37 -6.97 9.39
C LYS A 117 -5.94 -7.09 10.86
N GLU A 118 -6.01 -8.29 11.40
CA GLU A 118 -5.50 -8.60 12.73
C GLU A 118 -3.96 -8.58 12.74
N PRO A 119 -3.33 -7.88 13.72
CA PRO A 119 -1.86 -7.69 13.72
C PRO A 119 -1.05 -8.97 13.69
N HIS A 120 -1.55 -10.05 14.31
CA HIS A 120 -0.87 -11.34 14.47
C HIS A 120 -1.19 -12.34 13.35
N LEU A 121 -2.11 -12.03 12.43
CA LEU A 121 -2.48 -12.92 11.33
C LEU A 121 -1.87 -12.44 10.01
N HIS A 122 -1.47 -13.39 9.17
CA HIS A 122 -1.19 -13.10 7.77
C HIS A 122 -2.47 -12.66 7.04
N PRO A 123 -2.42 -11.74 6.06
CA PRO A 123 -3.61 -11.24 5.36
C PRO A 123 -4.55 -12.33 4.85
N ASP A 124 -4.01 -13.44 4.33
CA ASP A 124 -4.79 -14.55 3.77
C ASP A 124 -5.59 -15.33 4.83
N ARG A 125 -5.29 -15.12 6.11
CA ARG A 125 -5.98 -15.75 7.24
C ARG A 125 -6.82 -14.78 8.04
N SER A 126 -6.92 -13.52 7.61
CA SER A 126 -7.73 -12.51 8.29
C SER A 126 -9.20 -12.93 8.34
N ALA A 127 -9.87 -12.67 9.46
CA ALA A 127 -11.31 -12.81 9.56
C ALA A 127 -12.05 -11.79 8.70
N ALA A 128 -11.41 -10.61 8.46
CA ALA A 128 -11.94 -9.59 7.58
C ALA A 128 -11.89 -10.08 6.12
N TYR A 129 -13.05 -10.39 5.55
CA TYR A 129 -13.15 -10.89 4.17
C TYR A 129 -12.49 -9.94 3.16
N GLY A 130 -12.72 -8.62 3.29
CA GLY A 130 -12.14 -7.61 2.40
C GLY A 130 -10.61 -7.50 2.45
N VAL A 131 -9.97 -8.03 3.50
CA VAL A 131 -8.51 -8.18 3.58
C VAL A 131 -8.07 -9.49 2.93
N ARG A 132 -8.74 -10.58 3.31
CA ARG A 132 -8.37 -11.93 2.88
C ARG A 132 -8.40 -12.14 1.37
N ILE A 133 -9.26 -11.42 0.64
CA ILE A 133 -9.38 -11.56 -0.81
C ILE A 133 -8.36 -10.73 -1.60
N VAL A 134 -7.65 -9.77 -0.97
CA VAL A 134 -6.79 -8.82 -1.70
C VAL A 134 -5.71 -9.54 -2.48
N ARG A 135 -4.89 -10.34 -1.82
CA ARG A 135 -3.78 -11.07 -2.48
C ARG A 135 -4.27 -12.03 -3.55
N PRO A 136 -5.28 -12.89 -3.30
CA PRO A 136 -5.85 -13.75 -4.34
C PRO A 136 -6.34 -12.99 -5.59
N VAL A 137 -6.88 -11.78 -5.42
CA VAL A 137 -7.31 -10.95 -6.55
C VAL A 137 -6.10 -10.39 -7.30
N LEU A 138 -5.08 -9.90 -6.59
CA LEU A 138 -3.84 -9.42 -7.21
C LEU A 138 -3.13 -10.56 -7.98
N ASP A 139 -3.08 -11.76 -7.40
CA ASP A 139 -2.52 -12.95 -8.05
C ASP A 139 -3.32 -13.32 -9.32
N ALA A 140 -4.65 -13.30 -9.27
CA ALA A 140 -5.51 -13.57 -10.41
C ALA A 140 -5.35 -12.53 -11.55
N MET A 141 -4.96 -11.30 -11.20
CA MET A 141 -4.66 -10.23 -12.16
C MET A 141 -3.18 -10.22 -12.60
N GLU A 142 -2.37 -11.15 -12.10
CA GLU A 142 -0.92 -11.20 -12.36
C GLU A 142 -0.19 -9.90 -11.95
N LEU A 143 -0.67 -9.24 -10.89
CA LEU A 143 -0.07 -8.02 -10.36
C LEU A 143 0.98 -8.34 -9.31
N SER A 144 2.19 -7.83 -9.52
CA SER A 144 3.27 -7.93 -8.54
C SER A 144 2.88 -7.22 -7.24
N HIS A 145 3.09 -7.87 -6.09
CA HIS A 145 2.82 -7.26 -4.80
C HIS A 145 3.77 -7.75 -3.72
N SER A 146 3.94 -6.95 -2.67
CA SER A 146 4.73 -7.29 -1.48
C SER A 146 4.02 -6.81 -0.22
N LEU A 147 4.29 -7.50 0.90
CA LEU A 147 3.71 -7.18 2.20
C LEU A 147 4.74 -6.41 3.04
N ILE A 148 4.28 -5.36 3.70
CA ILE A 148 5.06 -4.58 4.67
C ILE A 148 4.32 -4.63 6.00
N GLU A 149 4.86 -5.39 6.95
CA GLU A 149 4.28 -5.61 8.28
C GLU A 149 5.28 -5.45 9.42
N GLU A 150 6.56 -5.67 9.15
CA GLU A 150 7.61 -5.73 10.16
C GLU A 150 8.74 -4.73 9.84
N PRO A 151 9.53 -4.33 10.84
CA PRO A 151 10.73 -3.54 10.60
C PRO A 151 11.69 -4.28 9.65
N GLY A 152 12.15 -3.59 8.61
CA GLY A 152 13.03 -4.14 7.58
C GLY A 152 12.32 -4.49 6.27
N ASP A 153 11.01 -4.73 6.26
CA ASP A 153 10.26 -5.02 5.04
C ASP A 153 10.34 -3.85 4.03
N GLU A 154 10.48 -2.62 4.53
CA GLU A 154 10.59 -1.41 3.70
C GLU A 154 11.85 -1.38 2.83
N THR A 155 12.86 -2.17 3.15
CA THR A 155 14.13 -2.20 2.39
C THR A 155 13.94 -2.67 0.94
N HIS A 156 12.87 -3.39 0.65
CA HIS A 156 12.52 -3.85 -0.70
C HIS A 156 11.85 -2.78 -1.58
N ILE A 157 11.38 -1.68 -1.01
CA ILE A 157 10.62 -0.65 -1.77
C ILE A 157 11.40 -0.12 -2.97
N PRO A 158 12.69 0.31 -2.85
CA PRO A 158 13.41 0.86 -4.00
C PRO A 158 13.61 -0.15 -5.14
N GLU A 159 13.88 -1.41 -4.80
CA GLU A 159 14.06 -2.48 -5.79
C GLU A 159 12.74 -2.79 -6.51
N ALA A 160 11.65 -2.95 -5.76
CA ALA A 160 10.33 -3.24 -6.31
C ALA A 160 9.82 -2.11 -7.22
N VAL A 161 10.03 -0.84 -6.83
CA VAL A 161 9.72 0.32 -7.68
C VAL A 161 10.54 0.29 -8.97
N ASN A 162 11.86 0.07 -8.89
CA ASN A 162 12.71 -0.01 -10.07
C ASN A 162 12.28 -1.15 -10.99
N ALA A 163 11.94 -2.31 -10.44
CA ALA A 163 11.46 -3.46 -11.21
C ALA A 163 10.12 -3.16 -11.91
N ALA A 164 9.17 -2.48 -11.22
CA ALA A 164 7.90 -2.07 -11.80
C ALA A 164 8.08 -1.16 -13.02
N TYR A 165 8.93 -0.14 -12.88
CA TYR A 165 9.23 0.79 -13.98
C TYR A 165 10.01 0.12 -15.12
N ALA A 166 10.98 -0.75 -14.83
CA ALA A 166 11.72 -1.50 -15.84
C ALA A 166 10.84 -2.48 -16.61
N ALA A 167 9.87 -3.10 -15.93
CA ALA A 167 8.94 -4.05 -16.56
C ALA A 167 7.71 -3.37 -17.21
N SER A 168 7.51 -2.05 -17.00
CA SER A 168 6.28 -1.34 -17.38
C SER A 168 5.03 -2.03 -16.83
N ARG A 169 5.04 -2.35 -15.54
CA ARG A 169 3.98 -3.08 -14.85
C ARG A 169 3.65 -2.46 -13.49
N PRO A 170 2.42 -2.56 -13.00
CA PRO A 170 2.06 -2.13 -11.65
C PRO A 170 2.78 -2.94 -10.57
N HIS A 171 2.96 -2.31 -9.39
CA HIS A 171 3.34 -3.00 -8.16
C HIS A 171 2.52 -2.49 -6.99
N VAL A 172 2.12 -3.39 -6.08
CA VAL A 172 1.29 -3.09 -4.91
C VAL A 172 2.04 -3.43 -3.62
N PHE A 173 2.36 -2.40 -2.82
CA PHE A 173 2.80 -2.58 -1.44
C PHE A 173 1.57 -2.68 -0.53
N LEU A 174 1.41 -3.81 0.14
CA LEU A 174 0.33 -4.04 1.11
C LEU A 174 0.83 -3.69 2.50
N ILE A 175 0.25 -2.69 3.14
CA ILE A 175 0.59 -2.31 4.51
C ILE A 175 -0.29 -3.10 5.47
N GLY A 176 0.28 -4.16 6.04
CA GLY A 176 -0.43 -5.10 6.89
C GLY A 176 -0.59 -4.68 8.34
N ARG A 177 0.29 -3.78 8.82
CA ARG A 177 0.21 -3.14 10.15
C ARG A 177 0.45 -1.65 10.00
N ALA A 178 -0.28 -0.85 10.78
CA ALA A 178 -0.11 0.61 10.75
C ALA A 178 1.35 0.98 11.08
N PRO A 179 2.03 1.76 10.22
CA PRO A 179 3.40 2.18 10.48
C PRO A 179 3.47 3.07 11.72
N GLU A 180 4.50 2.87 12.52
CA GLU A 180 4.75 3.71 13.71
C GLU A 180 5.06 5.15 13.29
N THR A 181 4.43 6.07 13.98
CA THR A 181 4.88 7.47 14.06
C THR A 181 6.04 7.54 15.04
N LEU A 182 7.01 8.39 14.79
CA LEU A 182 8.08 8.71 15.74
C LEU A 182 7.53 9.12 17.10
#